data_50beb52011d7c74de64b20192177ba97
#
_entry.id   50beb52011d7c74de64b20192177ba97
#
_cell.length_a   1.000
_cell.length_b   1.000
_cell.length_c   1.000
_cell.angle_alpha   90.00
_cell.angle_beta   90.00
_cell.angle_gamma   90.00
#
_symmetry.space_group_name_H-M   'P 1'
#
loop_
_entity.id
_entity.type
_entity.pdbx_description
1 polymer ?
#
loop_
_entity_poly.entity_id
_entity_poly.type
_entity_poly.pdbx_seq_one_letter_code
_entity_poly.pdbx_strand_id
1 'polypeptide(L)'
;YRMERLEDYIAFDLEFNQHEGQTHLIQVSAVRFRDGQEIDAYDSYVHTSVPLKSFINGLTGITAEILKDAPPVEKVIKDFQEFVGSLPMVGYNAAKSDLPILVEHGLDYSQQYKVDLYDEAFERRSLDLHGIANLKLQTVASFLGFQGQSHNSLEDARMTARVYESFLESDKARELLGTESSLSNNPFGG
;
A
#
# COMPACT_ATOMS: atom_id res chain seq x y z
N TYR A 1 -12.62 7.44 16.91
CA TYR A 1 -11.63 7.62 15.82
C TYR A 1 -12.15 7.08 14.50
N ARG A 2 -11.92 7.80 13.45
CA ARG A 2 -12.34 7.44 12.10
C ARG A 2 -11.30 7.90 11.08
N MET A 3 -10.92 6.99 10.20
CA MET A 3 -10.01 7.28 9.09
C MET A 3 -10.72 8.09 8.01
N GLU A 4 -10.03 9.08 7.45
CA GLU A 4 -10.59 9.95 6.41
C GLU A 4 -10.77 9.21 5.09
N ARG A 5 -11.92 9.44 4.42
CA ARG A 5 -12.18 8.95 3.08
C ARG A 5 -11.49 9.85 2.05
N LEU A 6 -10.59 9.26 1.28
CA LEU A 6 -9.95 9.93 0.15
C LEU A 6 -10.71 9.56 -1.13
N GLU A 7 -11.20 10.56 -1.85
CA GLU A 7 -11.96 10.32 -3.08
C GLU A 7 -11.04 9.97 -4.25
N ASP A 8 -9.85 10.54 -4.30
CA ASP A 8 -8.85 10.33 -5.35
C ASP A 8 -7.50 10.13 -4.68
N TYR A 9 -6.85 9.00 -4.91
CA TYR A 9 -5.60 8.67 -4.25
C TYR A 9 -4.78 7.67 -5.04
N ILE A 10 -3.51 7.57 -4.69
CA ILE A 10 -2.56 6.60 -5.24
C ILE A 10 -2.23 5.56 -4.17
N ALA A 11 -2.53 4.29 -4.44
CA ALA A 11 -1.97 3.18 -3.67
C ALA A 11 -0.67 2.74 -4.36
N PHE A 12 0.38 2.47 -3.61
CA PHE A 12 1.68 2.15 -4.19
C PHE A 12 2.41 1.08 -3.39
N ASP A 13 3.32 0.40 -4.07
CA ASP A 13 4.22 -0.58 -3.49
C ASP A 13 5.50 -0.65 -4.32
N LEU A 14 6.61 -0.96 -3.68
CA LEU A 14 7.92 -1.09 -4.31
C LEU A 14 8.53 -2.43 -3.94
N GLU A 15 9.34 -2.98 -4.86
CA GLU A 15 10.17 -4.16 -4.58
C GLU A 15 11.63 -3.79 -4.63
N PHE A 16 12.42 -4.40 -3.74
CA PHE A 16 13.84 -4.10 -3.57
C PHE A 16 14.69 -5.35 -3.60
N ASN A 17 15.95 -5.17 -3.97
CA ASN A 17 16.99 -6.16 -3.82
C ASN A 17 18.12 -5.58 -2.98
N GLN A 18 18.61 -6.35 -2.01
CA GLN A 18 19.76 -5.97 -1.20
C GLN A 18 21.01 -6.60 -1.78
N HIS A 19 22.04 -5.79 -1.96
CA HIS A 19 23.35 -6.27 -2.43
C HIS A 19 24.46 -5.44 -1.76
N GLU A 20 25.37 -6.13 -1.09
CA GLU A 20 26.52 -5.50 -0.41
C GLU A 20 26.14 -4.30 0.46
N GLY A 21 25.06 -4.46 1.23
CA GLY A 21 24.58 -3.42 2.16
C GLY A 21 23.82 -2.29 1.50
N GLN A 22 23.62 -2.34 0.18
CA GLN A 22 22.83 -1.34 -0.56
C GLN A 22 21.50 -1.89 -1.01
N THR A 23 20.49 -1.02 -0.98
CA THR A 23 19.14 -1.35 -1.43
C THR A 23 18.96 -0.86 -2.86
N HIS A 24 18.57 -1.78 -3.75
CA HIS A 24 18.34 -1.49 -5.15
C HIS A 24 16.86 -1.66 -5.46
N LEU A 25 16.27 -0.62 -6.02
CA LEU A 25 14.89 -0.65 -6.47
C LEU A 25 14.78 -1.54 -7.71
N ILE A 26 13.85 -2.49 -7.73
CA ILE A 26 13.69 -3.43 -8.84
C ILE A 26 12.29 -3.43 -9.45
N GLN A 27 11.28 -2.93 -8.73
CA GLN A 27 9.95 -2.74 -9.29
C GLN A 27 9.24 -1.60 -8.58
N VAL A 28 8.52 -0.79 -9.33
CA VAL A 28 7.72 0.33 -8.84
C VAL A 28 6.31 0.19 -9.37
N SER A 29 5.34 0.17 -8.48
CA SER A 29 3.93 0.03 -8.85
C SER A 29 3.08 1.06 -8.12
N ALA A 30 2.14 1.65 -8.86
CA ALA A 30 1.17 2.58 -8.32
C ALA A 30 -0.16 2.42 -9.04
N VAL A 31 -1.25 2.54 -8.30
CA VAL A 31 -2.60 2.40 -8.85
C VAL A 31 -3.41 3.60 -8.37
N ARG A 32 -4.08 4.27 -9.30
CA ARG A 32 -4.94 5.41 -8.98
C ARG A 32 -6.37 4.93 -8.79
N PHE A 33 -6.94 5.34 -7.67
CA PHE A 33 -8.33 5.05 -7.32
C PHE A 33 -9.11 6.35 -7.22
N ARG A 34 -10.34 6.31 -7.72
CA ARG A 34 -11.31 7.39 -7.56
C ARG A 34 -12.65 6.78 -7.19
N ASP A 35 -13.25 7.29 -6.10
CA ASP A 35 -14.52 6.78 -5.58
C ASP A 35 -14.51 5.26 -5.38
N GLY A 36 -13.38 4.72 -4.91
CA GLY A 36 -13.20 3.29 -4.64
C GLY A 36 -12.96 2.43 -5.88
N GLN A 37 -12.81 3.02 -7.07
CA GLN A 37 -12.61 2.30 -8.33
C GLN A 37 -11.22 2.58 -8.90
N GLU A 38 -10.56 1.54 -9.36
CA GLU A 38 -9.29 1.67 -10.07
C GLU A 38 -9.52 2.34 -11.43
N ILE A 39 -8.80 3.45 -11.69
CA ILE A 39 -8.94 4.21 -12.94
C ILE A 39 -7.66 4.25 -13.78
N ASP A 40 -6.50 3.99 -13.18
CA ASP A 40 -5.22 3.99 -13.89
C ASP A 40 -4.19 3.20 -13.07
N ALA A 41 -3.15 2.72 -13.74
CA ALA A 41 -2.07 1.98 -13.09
C ALA A 41 -0.73 2.29 -13.76
N TYR A 42 0.32 2.35 -12.96
CA TYR A 42 1.69 2.42 -13.40
C TYR A 42 2.46 1.25 -12.79
N ASP A 43 3.16 0.50 -13.62
CA ASP A 43 3.96 -0.64 -13.17
C ASP A 43 5.20 -0.75 -14.03
N SER A 44 6.37 -0.76 -13.39
CA SER A 44 7.63 -0.88 -14.12
C SER A 44 8.68 -1.62 -13.31
N TYR A 45 9.36 -2.56 -13.96
CA TYR A 45 10.64 -3.05 -13.45
C TYR A 45 11.68 -1.96 -13.57
N VAL A 46 12.76 -2.10 -12.81
CA VAL A 46 13.87 -1.12 -12.79
C VAL A 46 15.16 -1.86 -13.13
N HIS A 47 15.88 -1.35 -14.10
CA HIS A 47 17.15 -1.93 -14.51
C HIS A 47 18.14 -2.01 -13.35
N THR A 48 18.73 -3.18 -13.17
CA THR A 48 19.90 -3.40 -12.33
C THR A 48 20.74 -4.53 -12.91
N SER A 49 22.05 -4.43 -12.73
CA SER A 49 22.99 -5.49 -13.11
C SER A 49 23.59 -6.19 -11.89
N VAL A 50 23.22 -5.77 -10.67
CA VAL A 50 23.70 -6.44 -9.46
C VAL A 50 22.98 -7.79 -9.27
N PRO A 51 23.68 -8.79 -8.71
CA PRO A 51 23.06 -10.09 -8.45
C PRO A 51 21.86 -9.98 -7.52
N LEU A 52 20.78 -10.69 -7.84
CA LEU A 52 19.59 -10.79 -7.01
C LEU A 52 19.82 -11.76 -5.86
N LYS A 53 19.27 -11.45 -4.69
CA LYS A 53 19.19 -12.40 -3.59
C LYS A 53 18.42 -13.64 -4.06
N SER A 54 18.85 -14.82 -3.60
CA SER A 54 18.33 -16.10 -4.07
C SER A 54 16.82 -16.28 -3.87
N PHE A 55 16.26 -15.62 -2.85
CA PHE A 55 14.83 -15.73 -2.56
C PHE A 55 13.95 -14.80 -3.42
N ILE A 56 14.53 -13.78 -4.08
CA ILE A 56 13.75 -12.77 -4.83
C ILE A 56 12.94 -13.41 -5.95
N ASN A 57 13.55 -14.28 -6.74
CA ASN A 57 12.84 -14.94 -7.83
C ASN A 57 11.67 -15.78 -7.34
N GLY A 58 11.90 -16.62 -6.31
CA GLY A 58 10.84 -17.45 -5.75
C GLY A 58 9.71 -16.65 -5.10
N LEU A 59 10.04 -15.51 -4.51
CA LEU A 59 9.07 -14.66 -3.82
C LEU A 59 8.27 -13.79 -4.79
N THR A 60 8.94 -13.17 -5.77
CA THR A 60 8.36 -12.13 -6.64
C THR A 60 8.20 -12.55 -8.09
N GLY A 61 8.86 -13.61 -8.51
CA GLY A 61 8.95 -14.00 -9.93
C GLY A 61 9.93 -13.16 -10.75
N ILE A 62 10.62 -12.19 -10.16
CA ILE A 62 11.55 -11.31 -10.85
C ILE A 62 12.86 -12.06 -11.11
N THR A 63 13.38 -11.96 -12.33
CA THR A 63 14.63 -12.58 -12.74
C THR A 63 15.65 -11.52 -13.16
N ALA A 64 16.91 -11.89 -13.15
CA ALA A 64 17.99 -11.02 -13.66
C ALA A 64 17.76 -10.63 -15.13
N GLU A 65 17.21 -11.54 -15.93
CA GLU A 65 16.91 -11.28 -17.35
C GLU A 65 15.84 -10.20 -17.52
N ILE A 66 14.78 -10.24 -16.69
CA ILE A 66 13.74 -9.22 -16.69
C ILE A 66 14.35 -7.84 -16.39
N LEU A 67 15.22 -7.77 -15.38
CA LEU A 67 15.81 -6.49 -14.95
C LEU A 67 16.87 -5.98 -15.91
N LYS A 68 17.50 -6.85 -16.67
CA LYS A 68 18.53 -6.47 -17.64
C LYS A 68 17.98 -5.50 -18.71
N ASP A 69 16.78 -5.78 -19.19
CA ASP A 69 16.15 -5.00 -20.25
C ASP A 69 15.14 -3.98 -19.73
N ALA A 70 15.03 -3.83 -18.42
CA ALA A 70 14.12 -2.87 -17.80
C ALA A 70 14.64 -1.43 -17.93
N PRO A 71 13.75 -0.43 -17.84
CA PRO A 71 14.15 0.98 -17.88
C PRO A 71 15.10 1.35 -16.74
N PRO A 72 15.97 2.36 -16.95
CA PRO A 72 16.84 2.83 -15.89
C PRO A 72 16.05 3.50 -14.76
N VAL A 73 16.61 3.49 -13.56
CA VAL A 73 15.96 4.00 -12.36
C VAL A 73 15.51 5.46 -12.51
N GLU A 74 16.31 6.30 -13.16
CA GLU A 74 16.01 7.73 -13.35
C GLU A 74 14.70 7.92 -14.14
N LYS A 75 14.48 7.10 -15.17
CA LYS A 75 13.26 7.14 -15.96
C LYS A 75 12.05 6.67 -15.14
N VAL A 76 12.20 5.56 -14.43
CA VAL A 76 11.11 4.98 -13.63
C VAL A 76 10.69 5.96 -12.53
N ILE A 77 11.64 6.57 -11.84
CA ILE A 77 11.38 7.55 -10.78
C ILE A 77 10.66 8.78 -11.34
N LYS A 78 11.08 9.28 -12.50
CA LYS A 78 10.42 10.41 -13.15
C LYS A 78 8.98 10.07 -13.54
N ASP A 79 8.77 8.92 -14.16
CA ASP A 79 7.43 8.46 -14.55
C ASP A 79 6.53 8.25 -13.33
N PHE A 80 7.07 7.67 -12.26
CA PHE A 80 6.35 7.50 -11.00
C PHE A 80 5.93 8.85 -10.42
N GLN A 81 6.84 9.81 -10.38
CA GLN A 81 6.54 11.16 -9.89
C GLN A 81 5.42 11.82 -10.68
N GLU A 82 5.47 11.70 -12.01
CA GLU A 82 4.42 12.23 -12.87
C GLU A 82 3.07 11.54 -12.63
N PHE A 83 3.09 10.22 -12.45
CA PHE A 83 1.88 9.45 -12.17
C PHE A 83 1.24 9.84 -10.84
N VAL A 84 2.03 9.97 -9.79
CA VAL A 84 1.54 10.33 -8.44
C VAL A 84 1.04 11.79 -8.42
N GLY A 85 1.76 12.70 -9.05
CA GLY A 85 1.43 14.12 -9.04
C GLY A 85 1.32 14.63 -7.60
N SER A 86 0.22 15.33 -7.32
CA SER A 86 -0.06 15.88 -5.99
C SER A 86 -1.12 15.09 -5.21
N LEU A 87 -1.49 13.91 -5.69
CA LEU A 87 -2.54 13.11 -5.06
C LEU A 87 -2.08 12.54 -3.71
N PRO A 88 -3.02 12.35 -2.77
CA PRO A 88 -2.75 11.61 -1.55
C PRO A 88 -2.22 10.21 -1.86
N MET A 89 -1.33 9.72 -0.99
CA MET A 89 -0.68 8.43 -1.16
C MET A 89 -1.10 7.48 -0.03
N VAL A 90 -1.41 6.24 -0.40
CA VAL A 90 -1.76 5.18 0.54
C VAL A 90 -0.76 4.05 0.36
N GLY A 91 -0.06 3.72 1.43
CA GLY A 91 0.94 2.66 1.43
C GLY A 91 0.75 1.70 2.60
N TYR A 92 1.52 0.64 2.60
CA TYR A 92 1.54 -0.32 3.69
C TYR A 92 2.97 -0.44 4.20
N ASN A 93 3.23 0.05 5.41
CA ASN A 93 4.56 0.13 6.03
C ASN A 93 5.57 0.93 5.18
N ALA A 94 5.06 1.86 4.38
CA ALA A 94 5.84 2.63 3.42
C ALA A 94 6.80 3.62 4.08
N ALA A 95 6.45 4.13 5.26
CA ALA A 95 7.31 5.07 5.99
C ALA A 95 8.66 4.45 6.37
N LYS A 96 8.72 3.13 6.56
CA LYS A 96 9.93 2.41 6.96
C LYS A 96 10.70 1.82 5.78
N SER A 97 10.05 1.60 4.65
CA SER A 97 10.67 0.92 3.50
C SER A 97 10.64 1.77 2.23
N ASP A 98 9.47 2.07 1.69
CA ASP A 98 9.32 2.66 0.37
C ASP A 98 9.72 4.13 0.31
N LEU A 99 9.24 4.93 1.26
CA LEU A 99 9.51 6.37 1.24
C LEU A 99 11.00 6.72 1.41
N PRO A 100 11.77 6.06 2.30
CA PRO A 100 13.21 6.32 2.39
C PRO A 100 13.95 6.04 1.08
N ILE A 101 13.58 4.99 0.37
CA ILE A 101 14.18 4.67 -0.94
C ILE A 101 13.85 5.75 -1.97
N LEU A 102 12.61 6.26 -1.98
CA LEU A 102 12.23 7.33 -2.89
C LEU A 102 13.02 8.62 -2.60
N VAL A 103 13.27 8.92 -1.32
CA VAL A 103 14.11 10.06 -0.93
C VAL A 103 15.54 9.91 -1.47
N GLU A 104 16.11 8.71 -1.40
CA GLU A 104 17.45 8.44 -1.96
C GLU A 104 17.52 8.71 -3.46
N HIS A 105 16.38 8.55 -4.16
CA HIS A 105 16.27 8.83 -5.59
C HIS A 105 15.76 10.24 -5.92
N GLY A 106 15.73 11.12 -4.91
CA GLY A 106 15.41 12.53 -5.11
C GLY A 106 13.92 12.87 -5.03
N LEU A 107 13.06 11.94 -4.62
CA LEU A 107 11.63 12.17 -4.45
C LEU A 107 11.30 12.36 -2.98
N ASP A 108 10.85 13.57 -2.62
CA ASP A 108 10.43 13.90 -1.28
C ASP A 108 8.93 14.14 -1.24
N TYR A 109 8.22 13.21 -0.60
CA TYR A 109 6.76 13.29 -0.41
C TYR A 109 6.38 13.73 1.00
N SER A 110 7.30 14.34 1.76
CA SER A 110 7.06 14.75 3.15
C SER A 110 5.88 15.70 3.30
N GLN A 111 5.63 16.56 2.31
CA GLN A 111 4.53 17.54 2.32
C GLN A 111 3.23 17.00 1.73
N GLN A 112 3.25 15.80 1.16
CA GLN A 112 2.07 15.20 0.55
C GLN A 112 1.28 14.42 1.59
N TYR A 113 -0.04 14.46 1.49
CA TYR A 113 -0.88 13.69 2.41
C TYR A 113 -0.65 12.20 2.18
N LYS A 114 -0.39 11.47 3.26
CA LYS A 114 -0.10 10.04 3.22
C LYS A 114 -0.86 9.31 4.31
N VAL A 115 -1.31 8.11 3.97
CA VAL A 115 -1.86 7.16 4.95
C VAL A 115 -0.98 5.92 4.91
N ASP A 116 -0.45 5.52 6.06
CA ASP A 116 0.23 4.24 6.19
C ASP A 116 -0.71 3.26 6.88
N LEU A 117 -1.18 2.29 6.13
CA LEU A 117 -2.17 1.32 6.62
C LEU A 117 -1.61 0.37 7.68
N TYR A 118 -0.29 0.23 7.78
CA TYR A 118 0.29 -0.53 8.88
C TYR A 118 -0.07 0.11 10.22
N ASP A 119 0.04 1.43 10.33
CA ASP A 119 -0.28 2.15 11.56
C ASP A 119 -1.79 2.04 11.87
N GLU A 120 -2.64 2.14 10.84
CA GLU A 120 -4.07 1.93 10.98
C GLU A 120 -4.40 0.50 11.42
N ALA A 121 -3.74 -0.50 10.85
CA ALA A 121 -3.92 -1.89 11.23
C ALA A 121 -3.55 -2.13 12.69
N PHE A 122 -2.47 -1.50 13.15
CA PHE A 122 -2.03 -1.62 14.54
C PHE A 122 -3.12 -1.13 15.50
N GLU A 123 -3.72 0.02 15.20
CA GLU A 123 -4.81 0.57 16.02
C GLU A 123 -6.07 -0.30 15.99
N ARG A 124 -6.28 -1.06 14.92
CA ARG A 124 -7.47 -1.89 14.73
C ARG A 124 -7.38 -3.29 15.32
N ARG A 125 -6.31 -3.63 16.00
CA ARG A 125 -6.14 -4.94 16.64
C ARG A 125 -7.20 -5.23 17.72
N SER A 126 -7.80 -4.20 18.29
CA SER A 126 -8.90 -4.33 19.25
C SER A 126 -10.28 -4.10 18.62
N LEU A 127 -10.35 -3.93 17.32
CA LEU A 127 -11.56 -3.65 16.56
C LEU A 127 -11.77 -4.71 15.48
N ASP A 128 -11.85 -4.29 14.22
CA ASP A 128 -12.10 -5.17 13.08
C ASP A 128 -10.98 -6.18 12.80
N LEU A 129 -9.78 -5.99 13.36
CA LEU A 129 -8.68 -6.95 13.27
C LEU A 129 -8.47 -7.76 14.57
N HIS A 130 -9.46 -7.84 15.44
CA HIS A 130 -9.36 -8.59 16.69
C HIS A 130 -9.04 -10.06 16.41
N GLY A 131 -8.02 -10.58 17.06
CA GLY A 131 -7.58 -11.96 16.91
C GLY A 131 -6.60 -12.21 15.76
N ILE A 132 -6.20 -11.18 15.02
CA ILE A 132 -5.26 -11.34 13.91
C ILE A 132 -3.88 -11.82 14.41
N ALA A 133 -3.24 -12.70 13.64
CA ALA A 133 -1.97 -13.32 14.03
C ALA A 133 -0.78 -12.36 13.92
N ASN A 134 -0.75 -11.52 12.88
CA ASN A 134 0.28 -10.51 12.67
C ASN A 134 -0.27 -9.42 11.75
N LEU A 135 0.52 -8.37 11.50
CA LEU A 135 0.09 -7.22 10.71
C LEU A 135 0.77 -7.15 9.34
N LYS A 136 1.23 -8.27 8.80
CA LYS A 136 1.70 -8.30 7.41
C LYS A 136 0.53 -8.04 6.47
N LEU A 137 0.78 -7.37 5.35
CA LEU A 137 -0.28 -7.03 4.39
C LEU A 137 -1.11 -8.24 3.98
N GLN A 138 -0.46 -9.37 3.66
CA GLN A 138 -1.16 -10.58 3.24
C GLN A 138 -2.02 -11.16 4.37
N THR A 139 -1.56 -11.08 5.61
CA THR A 139 -2.33 -11.56 6.77
C THR A 139 -3.54 -10.67 6.99
N VAL A 140 -3.38 -9.35 6.93
CA VAL A 140 -4.49 -8.40 7.07
C VAL A 140 -5.50 -8.60 5.94
N ALA A 141 -5.04 -8.68 4.71
CA ALA A 141 -5.91 -8.89 3.55
C ALA A 141 -6.70 -10.18 3.67
N SER A 142 -6.04 -11.28 4.02
CA SER A 142 -6.68 -12.58 4.21
C SER A 142 -7.71 -12.55 5.34
N PHE A 143 -7.38 -11.91 6.45
CA PHE A 143 -8.29 -11.74 7.59
C PHE A 143 -9.55 -10.99 7.20
N LEU A 144 -9.43 -10.02 6.29
CA LEU A 144 -10.57 -9.24 5.77
C LEU A 144 -11.31 -9.94 4.63
N GLY A 145 -10.90 -11.15 4.25
CA GLY A 145 -11.57 -11.95 3.22
C GLY A 145 -11.04 -11.74 1.81
N PHE A 146 -9.94 -11.01 1.63
CA PHE A 146 -9.33 -10.81 0.33
C PHE A 146 -8.32 -11.92 0.04
N GLN A 147 -8.35 -12.42 -1.19
CA GLN A 147 -7.39 -13.40 -1.66
C GLN A 147 -6.62 -12.82 -2.84
N GLY A 148 -5.31 -13.00 -2.81
CA GLY A 148 -4.44 -12.55 -3.88
C GLY A 148 -3.08 -13.18 -3.72
N GLN A 149 -2.31 -13.16 -4.80
CA GLN A 149 -0.93 -13.60 -4.75
C GLN A 149 -0.09 -12.49 -4.13
N SER A 150 0.67 -12.86 -3.12
CA SER A 150 1.59 -11.95 -2.44
C SER A 150 2.86 -11.73 -3.25
N HIS A 151 3.55 -10.63 -2.96
CA HIS A 151 4.89 -10.29 -3.43
C HIS A 151 5.00 -9.94 -4.91
N ASN A 152 3.87 -9.64 -5.58
CA ASN A 152 3.87 -8.85 -6.81
C ASN A 152 3.51 -7.42 -6.43
N SER A 153 4.37 -6.48 -6.74
CA SER A 153 4.24 -5.09 -6.27
C SER A 153 2.93 -4.44 -6.76
N LEU A 154 2.51 -4.69 -8.00
CA LEU A 154 1.26 -4.16 -8.53
C LEU A 154 0.04 -4.74 -7.80
N GLU A 155 0.02 -6.05 -7.59
CA GLU A 155 -1.06 -6.70 -6.85
C GLU A 155 -1.07 -6.27 -5.38
N ASP A 156 0.10 -6.05 -4.78
CA ASP A 156 0.21 -5.55 -3.41
C ASP A 156 -0.30 -4.12 -3.30
N ALA A 157 -0.07 -3.27 -4.30
CA ALA A 157 -0.65 -1.92 -4.36
C ALA A 157 -2.17 -1.98 -4.44
N ARG A 158 -2.73 -2.87 -5.27
CA ARG A 158 -4.17 -3.10 -5.35
C ARG A 158 -4.74 -3.62 -4.03
N MET A 159 -4.02 -4.54 -3.40
CA MET A 159 -4.42 -5.10 -2.10
C MET A 159 -4.42 -4.03 -1.01
N THR A 160 -3.43 -3.15 -1.03
CA THR A 160 -3.36 -1.99 -0.13
C THR A 160 -4.63 -1.14 -0.25
N ALA A 161 -5.07 -0.85 -1.47
CA ALA A 161 -6.31 -0.12 -1.69
C ALA A 161 -7.54 -0.87 -1.16
N ARG A 162 -7.62 -2.18 -1.35
CA ARG A 162 -8.74 -3.00 -0.83
C ARG A 162 -8.79 -2.98 0.70
N VAL A 163 -7.63 -3.06 1.34
CA VAL A 163 -7.54 -2.96 2.80
C VAL A 163 -8.02 -1.58 3.26
N TYR A 164 -7.57 -0.51 2.59
CA TYR A 164 -8.01 0.85 2.88
C TYR A 164 -9.53 0.97 2.79
N GLU A 165 -10.12 0.53 1.70
CA GLU A 165 -11.58 0.58 1.51
C GLU A 165 -12.32 -0.27 2.56
N SER A 166 -11.79 -1.42 2.93
CA SER A 166 -12.37 -2.27 3.99
C SER A 166 -12.35 -1.58 5.35
N PHE A 167 -11.26 -0.89 5.68
CA PHE A 167 -11.19 -0.13 6.93
C PHE A 167 -12.21 1.00 6.97
N LEU A 168 -12.42 1.68 5.86
CA LEU A 168 -13.43 2.73 5.74
C LEU A 168 -14.85 2.16 5.94
N GLU A 169 -15.15 1.02 5.36
CA GLU A 169 -16.44 0.35 5.54
C GLU A 169 -16.66 -0.07 6.99
N SER A 170 -15.63 -0.60 7.65
CA SER A 170 -15.70 -0.97 9.06
C SER A 170 -15.96 0.24 9.94
N ASP A 171 -15.30 1.37 9.68
CA ASP A 171 -15.50 2.60 10.42
C ASP A 171 -16.93 3.09 10.26
N LYS A 172 -17.45 3.08 9.04
CA LYS A 172 -18.82 3.47 8.75
C LYS A 172 -19.83 2.57 9.45
N ALA A 173 -19.61 1.26 9.44
CA ALA A 173 -20.49 0.30 10.10
C ALA A 173 -20.50 0.53 11.62
N ARG A 174 -19.36 0.75 12.24
CA ARG A 174 -19.28 1.05 13.68
C ARG A 174 -19.99 2.34 14.04
N GLU A 175 -19.84 3.36 13.21
CA GLU A 175 -20.50 4.66 13.40
C GLU A 175 -22.02 4.49 13.37
N LEU A 176 -22.56 3.75 12.40
CA LEU A 176 -23.98 3.47 12.28
C LEU A 176 -24.50 2.66 13.46
N LEU A 177 -23.79 1.60 13.88
CA LEU A 177 -24.16 0.78 15.03
C LEU A 177 -24.11 1.58 16.32
N GLY A 178 -23.12 2.44 16.49
CA GLY A 178 -23.01 3.33 17.64
C GLY A 178 -24.19 4.29 17.72
N THR A 179 -24.62 4.84 16.60
CA THR A 179 -25.77 5.72 16.52
C THR A 179 -27.06 4.99 16.87
N GLU A 180 -27.29 3.80 16.31
CA GLU A 180 -28.45 2.96 16.65
C GLU A 180 -28.47 2.58 18.11
N SER A 181 -27.33 2.17 18.67
CA SER A 181 -27.20 1.84 20.08
C SER A 181 -27.52 3.03 20.98
N SER A 182 -27.06 4.23 20.64
CA SER A 182 -27.38 5.45 21.36
C SER A 182 -28.89 5.78 21.34
N LEU A 183 -29.53 5.60 20.19
CA LEU A 183 -30.96 5.83 20.03
C LEU A 183 -31.77 4.80 20.81
N SER A 184 -31.39 3.52 20.76
CA SER A 184 -32.10 2.45 21.46
C SER A 184 -31.95 2.54 22.98
N ASN A 185 -30.89 3.14 23.49
CA ASN A 185 -30.64 3.33 24.91
C ASN A 185 -31.31 4.60 25.46
N ASN A 186 -32.01 5.37 24.66
CA ASN A 186 -32.77 6.55 25.10
C ASN A 186 -34.22 6.17 25.33
N PRO A 187 -34.67 5.98 26.60
CA PRO A 187 -36.02 5.52 26.89
C PRO A 187 -37.10 6.56 26.58
N PHE A 188 -36.72 7.79 26.28
CA PHE A 188 -37.67 8.88 26.00
C PHE A 188 -37.70 9.24 24.51
N GLY A 189 -37.03 8.46 23.65
CA GLY A 189 -37.11 8.65 22.23
C GLY A 189 -36.51 9.95 21.70
N GLY A 190 -35.72 10.58 22.53
CA GLY A 190 -35.08 11.83 22.15
C GLY A 190 -33.57 11.72 22.04
#